data_9985d87696b6a2c31f533598a6e19834
#
_entry.id   9985d87696b6a2c31f533598a6e19834
#
_cell.length_a   1.000
_cell.length_b   1.000
_cell.length_c   1.000
_cell.angle_alpha   90.00
_cell.angle_beta   90.00
_cell.angle_gamma   90.00
#
_symmetry.space_group_name_H-M   'P 1'
#
loop_
_entity.id
_entity.type
_entity.pdbx_description
1 polymer ?
#
loop_
_entity_poly.entity_id
_entity_poly.type
_entity_poly.pdbx_seq_one_letter_code
_entity_poly.pdbx_strand_id
1 'polypeptide(L)'
;MSAQSGDIVMNKKRFAIIANIVLLIWYFLSMFGLKLGNKYLVEGAFKDEWIFLVIPVITFLTYIFTRKIGRYIHLGWLVIWFITQFFSHEWYTLFGSGFMGNTEDKISYFEDCIQVAEAAGRYVPDLYHIILHVLIVIAIISIAIIPNPVSKRS
;
A
#
# COMPACT_ATOMS: atom_id res chain seq x y z
N MET A 1 24.36 23.25 15.91
CA MET A 1 23.81 22.80 14.61
C MET A 1 23.68 21.26 14.47
N SER A 2 24.50 20.45 15.13
CA SER A 2 24.45 18.97 15.00
C SER A 2 23.25 18.30 15.67
N ALA A 3 22.78 18.75 16.83
CA ALA A 3 21.66 18.16 17.55
C ALA A 3 20.33 18.28 16.78
N GLN A 4 20.03 19.45 16.27
CA GLN A 4 18.80 19.71 15.51
C GLN A 4 18.68 18.87 14.22
N SER A 5 19.80 18.60 13.56
CA SER A 5 19.82 17.71 12.37
C SER A 5 19.51 16.25 12.74
N GLY A 6 19.99 15.78 13.90
CA GLY A 6 19.70 14.44 14.42
C GLY A 6 18.23 14.25 14.74
N ASP A 7 17.58 15.23 15.37
CA ASP A 7 16.16 15.17 15.73
C ASP A 7 15.27 15.15 14.50
N ILE A 8 15.58 15.89 13.45
CA ILE A 8 14.83 15.88 12.18
C ILE A 8 14.89 14.49 11.53
N VAL A 9 16.06 13.87 11.48
CA VAL A 9 16.22 12.53 10.88
C VAL A 9 15.46 11.48 11.70
N MET A 10 15.52 11.55 13.02
CA MET A 10 14.79 10.64 13.91
C MET A 10 13.27 10.77 13.73
N ASN A 11 12.74 11.99 13.62
CA ASN A 11 11.32 12.23 13.41
C ASN A 11 10.84 11.69 12.05
N LYS A 12 11.63 11.86 10.99
CA LYS A 12 11.32 11.28 9.66
C LYS A 12 11.30 9.75 9.72
N LYS A 13 12.24 9.12 10.43
CA LYS A 13 12.25 7.67 10.60
C LYS A 13 11.04 7.16 11.39
N ARG A 14 10.65 7.84 12.46
CA ARG A 14 9.45 7.51 13.25
C ARG A 14 8.18 7.63 12.37
N PHE A 15 8.06 8.71 11.61
CA PHE A 15 6.95 8.90 10.68
C PHE A 15 6.88 7.77 9.65
N ALA A 16 8.01 7.38 9.04
CA ALA A 16 8.05 6.28 8.09
C ALA A 16 7.60 4.94 8.72
N ILE A 17 8.04 4.65 9.95
CA ILE A 17 7.61 3.44 10.66
C ILE A 17 6.09 3.47 10.91
N ILE A 18 5.55 4.58 11.40
CA ILE A 18 4.11 4.72 11.67
C ILE A 18 3.30 4.57 10.37
N ALA A 19 3.70 5.24 9.29
CA ALA A 19 3.03 5.17 8.00
C ALA A 19 2.95 3.72 7.48
N ASN A 20 4.04 2.97 7.60
CA ASN A 20 4.06 1.56 7.18
C ASN A 20 3.26 0.64 8.10
N ILE A 21 3.23 0.89 9.41
CA ILE A 21 2.36 0.15 10.33
C ILE A 21 0.90 0.39 9.97
N VAL A 22 0.49 1.64 9.72
CA VAL A 22 -0.89 1.98 9.32
C VAL A 22 -1.25 1.29 8.00
N LEU A 23 -0.35 1.30 7.01
CA LEU A 23 -0.53 0.58 5.75
C LEU A 23 -0.75 -0.92 5.98
N LEU A 24 0.10 -1.56 6.80
CA LEU A 24 -0.01 -3.00 7.07
C LEU A 24 -1.30 -3.34 7.84
N ILE A 25 -1.71 -2.51 8.81
CA ILE A 25 -2.99 -2.69 9.51
C ILE A 25 -4.15 -2.56 8.52
N TRP A 26 -4.13 -1.55 7.64
CA TRP A 26 -5.16 -1.36 6.62
C TRP A 26 -5.25 -2.57 5.70
N TYR A 27 -4.10 -3.03 5.18
CA TYR A 27 -4.06 -4.20 4.33
C TYR A 27 -4.51 -5.49 5.05
N PHE A 28 -4.21 -5.61 6.34
CA PHE A 28 -4.66 -6.75 7.14
C PHE A 28 -6.19 -6.88 7.22
N LEU A 29 -6.94 -5.79 7.07
CA LEU A 29 -8.41 -5.85 7.05
C LEU A 29 -8.94 -6.68 5.89
N SER A 30 -8.26 -6.70 4.74
CA SER A 30 -8.66 -7.54 3.59
C SER A 30 -8.56 -9.03 3.87
N MET A 31 -7.79 -9.45 4.86
CA MET A 31 -7.68 -10.87 5.21
C MET A 31 -8.98 -11.43 5.76
N PHE A 32 -9.72 -10.65 6.52
CA PHE A 32 -10.95 -11.10 7.20
C PHE A 32 -12.22 -10.50 6.61
N GLY A 33 -12.07 -9.45 5.83
CA GLY A 33 -13.18 -8.63 5.38
C GLY A 33 -13.73 -7.72 6.47
N LEU A 34 -14.31 -6.61 6.07
CA LEU A 34 -14.96 -5.66 6.97
C LEU A 34 -16.25 -5.15 6.35
N LYS A 35 -17.37 -5.40 7.03
CA LYS A 35 -18.69 -4.95 6.63
C LYS A 35 -19.10 -3.71 7.40
N LEU A 36 -19.56 -2.67 6.71
CA LEU A 36 -20.09 -1.44 7.28
C LEU A 36 -21.55 -1.28 6.84
N GLY A 37 -22.47 -1.54 7.75
CA GLY A 37 -23.90 -1.58 7.43
C GLY A 37 -24.23 -2.72 6.46
N ASN A 38 -24.80 -2.39 5.30
CA ASN A 38 -25.20 -3.37 4.28
C ASN A 38 -24.14 -3.60 3.21
N LYS A 39 -23.04 -2.82 3.17
CA LYS A 39 -21.98 -2.94 2.19
C LYS A 39 -20.66 -3.36 2.83
N TYR A 40 -19.79 -3.97 2.04
CA TYR A 40 -18.42 -4.28 2.48
C TYR A 40 -17.52 -3.05 2.27
N LEU A 41 -16.71 -2.72 3.27
CA LEU A 41 -15.55 -1.87 3.06
C LEU A 41 -14.50 -2.63 2.24
N VAL A 42 -14.30 -3.91 2.58
CA VAL A 42 -13.44 -4.86 1.87
C VAL A 42 -13.97 -6.27 2.11
N GLU A 43 -14.00 -7.09 1.07
CA GLU A 43 -14.27 -8.52 1.18
C GLU A 43 -13.07 -9.29 1.74
N GLY A 44 -13.33 -10.45 2.35
CA GLY A 44 -12.28 -11.29 2.91
C GLY A 44 -11.58 -12.12 1.86
N ALA A 45 -10.30 -11.86 1.63
CA ALA A 45 -9.49 -12.52 0.61
C ALA A 45 -8.33 -13.37 1.19
N PHE A 46 -8.45 -13.85 2.43
CA PHE A 46 -7.36 -14.57 3.12
C PHE A 46 -6.78 -15.73 2.30
N LYS A 47 -7.63 -16.54 1.66
CA LYS A 47 -7.18 -17.71 0.91
C LYS A 47 -6.30 -17.37 -0.29
N ASP A 48 -6.57 -16.24 -0.91
CA ASP A 48 -5.95 -15.84 -2.17
C ASP A 48 -4.80 -14.85 -1.96
N GLU A 49 -4.85 -14.06 -0.88
CA GLU A 49 -3.96 -12.92 -0.69
C GLU A 49 -3.00 -13.00 0.51
N TRP A 50 -3.06 -14.03 1.36
CA TRP A 50 -2.20 -14.09 2.55
C TRP A 50 -0.69 -13.96 2.25
N ILE A 51 -0.23 -14.49 1.09
CA ILE A 51 1.17 -14.37 0.66
C ILE A 51 1.54 -12.90 0.44
N PHE A 52 0.62 -12.14 -0.14
CA PHE A 52 0.83 -10.70 -0.37
C PHE A 52 0.88 -9.90 0.93
N LEU A 53 0.34 -10.41 2.04
CA LEU A 53 0.54 -9.83 3.37
C LEU A 53 1.91 -10.19 3.96
N VAL A 54 2.36 -11.43 3.78
CA VAL A 54 3.63 -11.91 4.36
C VAL A 54 4.82 -11.14 3.77
N ILE A 55 4.82 -10.90 2.47
CA ILE A 55 5.95 -10.21 1.80
C ILE A 55 6.18 -8.78 2.33
N PRO A 56 5.19 -7.87 2.40
CA PRO A 56 5.39 -6.54 2.96
C PRO A 56 5.78 -6.57 4.44
N VAL A 57 5.28 -7.53 5.23
CA VAL A 57 5.71 -7.71 6.62
C VAL A 57 7.20 -8.05 6.67
N ILE A 58 7.67 -9.03 5.90
CA ILE A 58 9.09 -9.42 5.87
C ILE A 58 9.97 -8.26 5.40
N THR A 59 9.59 -7.57 4.33
CA THR A 59 10.37 -6.45 3.81
C THR A 59 10.37 -5.26 4.78
N PHE A 60 9.27 -5.02 5.51
CA PHE A 60 9.20 -4.01 6.55
C PHE A 60 10.09 -4.36 7.76
N LEU A 61 10.09 -5.62 8.20
CA LEU A 61 11.01 -6.08 9.25
C LEU A 61 12.47 -5.92 8.81
N THR A 62 12.80 -6.27 7.56
CA THR A 62 14.14 -6.00 7.02
C THR A 62 14.49 -4.52 7.06
N TYR A 63 13.55 -3.62 6.76
CA TYR A 63 13.76 -2.17 6.88
C TYR A 63 14.04 -1.73 8.32
N ILE A 64 13.37 -2.32 9.31
CA ILE A 64 13.58 -2.01 10.73
C ILE A 64 14.96 -2.48 11.20
N PHE A 65 15.34 -3.72 10.89
CA PHE A 65 16.52 -4.39 11.45
C PHE A 65 17.79 -4.18 10.63
N THR A 66 17.70 -3.98 9.30
CA THR A 66 18.87 -3.78 8.43
C THR A 66 18.90 -2.36 7.86
N ARG A 67 19.84 -1.54 8.28
CA ARG A 67 19.88 -0.09 8.03
C ARG A 67 19.67 0.30 6.56
N LYS A 68 20.74 0.21 5.71
CA LYS A 68 20.70 0.73 4.33
C LYS A 68 20.01 -0.24 3.37
N ILE A 69 20.35 -1.52 3.45
CA ILE A 69 19.85 -2.54 2.51
C ILE A 69 18.36 -2.75 2.68
N GLY A 70 17.88 -2.90 3.92
CA GLY A 70 16.45 -3.10 4.18
C GLY A 70 15.58 -1.93 3.72
N ARG A 71 16.09 -0.69 3.78
CA ARG A 71 15.42 0.48 3.22
C ARG A 71 15.15 0.32 1.72
N TYR A 72 16.15 -0.08 0.95
CA TYR A 72 15.98 -0.23 -0.51
C TYR A 72 15.13 -1.43 -0.87
N ILE A 73 15.24 -2.55 -0.14
CA ILE A 73 14.39 -3.73 -0.35
C ILE A 73 12.93 -3.38 -0.12
N HIS A 74 12.62 -2.74 1.03
CA HIS A 74 11.25 -2.39 1.35
C HIS A 74 10.68 -1.30 0.41
N LEU A 75 11.46 -0.29 0.09
CA LEU A 75 11.05 0.74 -0.88
C LEU A 75 10.79 0.13 -2.26
N GLY A 76 11.66 -0.77 -2.73
CA GLY A 76 11.46 -1.48 -4.00
C GLY A 76 10.17 -2.30 -3.99
N TRP A 77 9.90 -3.01 -2.88
CA TRP A 77 8.64 -3.75 -2.72
C TRP A 77 7.41 -2.83 -2.79
N LEU A 78 7.42 -1.71 -2.05
CA LEU A 78 6.30 -0.76 -2.05
C LEU A 78 6.02 -0.19 -3.44
N VAL A 79 7.07 0.09 -4.23
CA VAL A 79 6.93 0.57 -5.61
C VAL A 79 6.33 -0.53 -6.50
N ILE A 80 6.80 -1.77 -6.40
CA ILE A 80 6.24 -2.91 -7.14
C ILE A 80 4.77 -3.10 -6.75
N TRP A 81 4.45 -3.06 -5.46
CA TRP A 81 3.08 -3.20 -4.97
C TRP A 81 2.18 -2.08 -5.50
N PHE A 82 2.63 -0.83 -5.45
CA PHE A 82 1.90 0.29 -6.03
C PHE A 82 1.60 0.09 -7.52
N ILE A 83 2.60 -0.31 -8.31
CA ILE A 83 2.45 -0.56 -9.75
C ILE A 83 1.44 -1.69 -9.99
N THR A 84 1.54 -2.79 -9.24
CA THR A 84 0.62 -3.91 -9.37
C THR A 84 -0.81 -3.50 -9.05
N GLN A 85 -1.02 -2.76 -7.96
CA GLN A 85 -2.33 -2.24 -7.58
C GLN A 85 -2.88 -1.28 -8.64
N PHE A 86 -2.05 -0.36 -9.15
CA PHE A 86 -2.44 0.57 -10.21
C PHE A 86 -2.96 -0.16 -11.44
N PHE A 87 -2.25 -1.18 -11.91
CA PHE A 87 -2.70 -1.98 -13.06
C PHE A 87 -3.91 -2.88 -12.76
N SER A 88 -4.08 -3.28 -11.50
CA SER A 88 -5.24 -4.09 -11.08
C SER A 88 -6.52 -3.29 -10.93
N HIS A 89 -6.45 -2.00 -10.63
CA HIS A 89 -7.61 -1.18 -10.28
C HIS A 89 -7.73 0.08 -11.16
N GLU A 90 -6.85 1.09 -11.02
CA GLU A 90 -6.99 2.38 -11.69
C GLU A 90 -6.91 2.27 -13.20
N TRP A 91 -6.08 1.37 -13.71
CA TRP A 91 -5.95 1.13 -15.15
C TRP A 91 -7.31 0.80 -15.80
N TYR A 92 -8.11 -0.07 -15.14
CA TYR A 92 -9.44 -0.43 -15.65
C TYR A 92 -10.42 0.72 -15.62
N THR A 93 -10.33 1.58 -14.61
CA THR A 93 -11.15 2.80 -14.54
C THR A 93 -10.80 3.79 -15.66
N LEU A 94 -9.50 3.97 -15.96
CA LEU A 94 -9.02 4.91 -16.95
C LEU A 94 -9.29 4.44 -18.39
N PHE A 95 -9.04 3.16 -18.67
CA PHE A 95 -9.05 2.61 -20.04
C PHE A 95 -10.23 1.68 -20.34
N GLY A 96 -11.05 1.33 -19.35
CA GLY A 96 -12.24 0.47 -19.48
C GLY A 96 -11.93 -1.04 -19.56
N SER A 97 -10.69 -1.42 -19.79
CA SER A 97 -10.23 -2.81 -19.86
C SER A 97 -8.76 -2.90 -19.46
N GLY A 98 -8.28 -4.10 -19.16
CA GLY A 98 -6.89 -4.32 -18.77
C GLY A 98 -6.47 -5.78 -18.94
N PHE A 99 -5.24 -6.09 -18.52
CA PHE A 99 -4.61 -7.40 -18.67
C PHE A 99 -4.52 -8.18 -17.33
N MET A 100 -4.98 -7.59 -16.23
CA MET A 100 -4.98 -8.22 -14.89
C MET A 100 -6.38 -8.68 -14.48
N GLY A 101 -6.98 -9.56 -15.28
CA GLY A 101 -8.31 -10.13 -15.05
C GLY A 101 -9.38 -9.55 -15.97
N ASN A 102 -10.56 -10.17 -15.94
CA ASN A 102 -11.70 -9.75 -16.72
C ASN A 102 -12.39 -8.55 -16.04
N THR A 103 -12.85 -7.56 -16.82
CA THR A 103 -13.51 -6.37 -16.30
C THR A 103 -14.89 -6.69 -15.70
N GLU A 104 -15.64 -7.60 -16.32
CA GLU A 104 -16.97 -7.99 -15.82
C GLU A 104 -16.89 -8.73 -14.49
N ASP A 105 -15.91 -9.63 -14.36
CA ASP A 105 -15.65 -10.36 -13.11
C ASP A 105 -15.27 -9.39 -11.98
N LYS A 106 -14.46 -8.36 -12.28
CA LYS A 106 -14.10 -7.32 -11.30
C LYS A 106 -15.31 -6.50 -10.88
N ILE A 107 -16.16 -6.08 -11.82
CA ILE A 107 -17.39 -5.32 -11.51
C ILE A 107 -18.27 -6.16 -10.58
N SER A 108 -18.48 -7.43 -10.91
CA SER A 108 -19.31 -8.35 -10.11
C SER A 108 -18.70 -8.61 -8.72
N TYR A 109 -17.38 -8.79 -8.64
CA TYR A 109 -16.71 -9.05 -7.36
C TYR A 109 -16.81 -7.88 -6.37
N PHE A 110 -16.72 -6.63 -6.87
CA PHE A 110 -16.77 -5.43 -6.03
C PHE A 110 -18.16 -4.78 -5.97
N GLU A 111 -19.21 -5.42 -6.47
CA GLU A 111 -20.57 -4.89 -6.51
C GLU A 111 -21.12 -4.54 -5.12
N ASP A 112 -20.85 -5.38 -4.13
CA ASP A 112 -21.28 -5.20 -2.75
C ASP A 112 -20.35 -4.32 -1.92
N CYS A 113 -19.23 -3.86 -2.49
CA CYS A 113 -18.28 -2.97 -1.82
C CYS A 113 -18.75 -1.50 -1.85
N ILE A 114 -18.23 -0.70 -0.90
CA ILE A 114 -18.46 0.74 -0.86
C ILE A 114 -17.70 1.39 -2.00
N GLN A 115 -18.41 1.81 -3.04
CA GLN A 115 -17.83 2.52 -4.18
C GLN A 115 -17.81 4.02 -3.94
N VAL A 116 -16.74 4.69 -4.38
CA VAL A 116 -16.59 6.15 -4.27
C VAL A 116 -17.38 6.88 -5.36
N ALA A 117 -17.55 6.24 -6.51
CA ALA A 117 -18.35 6.75 -7.62
C ALA A 117 -19.03 5.59 -8.35
N GLU A 118 -20.24 5.84 -8.86
CA GLU A 118 -20.93 4.88 -9.70
C GLU A 118 -20.71 5.28 -11.17
N ALA A 119 -20.22 4.33 -11.98
CA ALA A 119 -20.08 4.50 -13.41
C ALA A 119 -20.70 3.29 -14.12
N ALA A 120 -21.81 3.50 -14.82
CA ALA A 120 -22.52 2.44 -15.52
C ALA A 120 -21.59 1.73 -16.53
N GLY A 121 -21.42 0.41 -16.36
CA GLY A 121 -20.63 -0.42 -17.28
C GLY A 121 -19.10 -0.23 -17.18
N ARG A 122 -18.61 0.45 -16.16
CA ARG A 122 -17.17 0.61 -15.91
C ARG A 122 -16.80 0.13 -14.52
N TYR A 123 -15.65 -0.49 -14.42
CA TYR A 123 -15.03 -0.75 -13.12
C TYR A 123 -14.56 0.55 -12.47
N VAL A 124 -14.91 0.76 -11.21
CA VAL A 124 -14.41 1.84 -10.37
C VAL A 124 -13.84 1.20 -9.09
N PRO A 125 -12.63 1.57 -8.64
CA PRO A 125 -12.09 1.05 -7.41
C PRO A 125 -13.01 1.40 -6.23
N ASP A 126 -13.15 0.46 -5.31
CA ASP A 126 -13.87 0.69 -4.07
C ASP A 126 -13.08 1.61 -3.12
N LEU A 127 -13.75 2.08 -2.08
CA LEU A 127 -13.16 2.98 -1.08
C LEU A 127 -11.91 2.38 -0.43
N TYR A 128 -11.90 1.07 -0.17
CA TYR A 128 -10.78 0.39 0.47
C TYR A 128 -9.51 0.49 -0.40
N HIS A 129 -9.60 0.19 -1.71
CA HIS A 129 -8.46 0.21 -2.63
C HIS A 129 -7.93 1.62 -2.88
N ILE A 130 -8.82 2.63 -2.94
CA ILE A 130 -8.37 4.03 -3.04
C ILE A 130 -7.56 4.43 -1.80
N ILE A 131 -8.04 4.11 -0.60
CA ILE A 131 -7.30 4.39 0.64
C ILE A 131 -5.98 3.59 0.66
N LEU A 132 -6.00 2.33 0.25
CA LEU A 132 -4.79 1.50 0.16
C LEU A 132 -3.73 2.16 -0.72
N HIS A 133 -4.10 2.65 -1.92
CA HIS A 133 -3.17 3.36 -2.81
C HIS A 133 -2.58 4.62 -2.17
N VAL A 134 -3.40 5.44 -1.53
CA VAL A 134 -2.93 6.62 -0.82
C VAL A 134 -1.94 6.24 0.28
N LEU A 135 -2.22 5.19 1.04
CA LEU A 135 -1.32 4.71 2.11
C LEU A 135 0.00 4.18 1.55
N ILE A 136 -0.01 3.45 0.41
CA ILE A 136 1.22 2.99 -0.24
C ILE A 136 2.07 4.19 -0.68
N VAL A 137 1.47 5.21 -1.30
CA VAL A 137 2.19 6.43 -1.71
C VAL A 137 2.79 7.16 -0.50
N ILE A 138 2.03 7.31 0.60
CA ILE A 138 2.53 7.91 1.83
C ILE A 138 3.72 7.10 2.39
N ALA A 139 3.63 5.76 2.39
CA ALA A 139 4.70 4.89 2.84
C ALA A 139 5.97 5.04 1.98
N ILE A 140 5.83 5.07 0.64
CA ILE A 140 6.94 5.30 -0.30
C ILE A 140 7.62 6.65 -0.01
N ILE A 141 6.84 7.73 0.04
CA ILE A 141 7.35 9.09 0.26
C ILE A 141 8.05 9.17 1.62
N SER A 142 7.43 8.63 2.67
CA SER A 142 7.97 8.66 4.03
C SER A 142 9.37 8.03 4.15
N ILE A 143 9.61 6.94 3.41
CA ILE A 143 10.90 6.27 3.37
C ILE A 143 11.88 7.04 2.46
N ALA A 144 11.41 7.53 1.31
CA ALA A 144 12.26 8.22 0.32
C ALA A 144 12.88 9.51 0.89
N ILE A 145 12.15 10.26 1.72
CA ILE A 145 12.62 11.54 2.31
C ILE A 145 13.62 11.38 3.47
N ILE A 146 13.91 10.15 3.92
CA ILE A 146 14.93 9.92 4.95
C ILE A 146 16.32 10.17 4.32
N PRO A 147 17.16 11.04 4.87
CA PRO A 147 18.49 11.27 4.32
C PRO A 147 19.35 10.00 4.39
N ASN A 148 20.19 9.79 3.37
CA ASN A 148 21.21 8.76 3.47
C ASN A 148 22.21 9.15 4.55
N PRO A 149 22.66 8.21 5.40
CA PRO A 149 23.76 8.50 6.32
C PRO A 149 24.96 8.96 5.50
N VAL A 150 25.44 10.17 5.80
CA VAL A 150 26.65 10.70 5.15
C VAL A 150 27.78 9.71 5.44
N SER A 151 28.33 9.10 4.38
CA SER A 151 29.54 8.30 4.51
C SER A 151 30.64 9.22 5.04
N LYS A 152 31.03 9.05 6.28
CA LYS A 152 32.30 9.64 6.76
C LYS A 152 33.40 8.98 5.91
N ARG A 153 33.86 9.72 4.89
CA ARG A 153 35.13 9.36 4.24
C ARG A 153 36.21 9.49 5.30
N SER A 154 36.72 8.36 5.71
CA SER A 154 37.97 8.24 6.47
C SER A 154 39.13 8.57 5.58
#